data_5ea7da9366723aec64a0878e66928d70
#
_entry.id   5ea7da9366723aec64a0878e66928d70
#
_cell.length_a   1.000
_cell.length_b   1.000
_cell.length_c   1.000
_cell.angle_alpha   90.00
_cell.angle_beta   90.00
_cell.angle_gamma   90.00
#
_symmetry.space_group_name_H-M   'P 1'
#
loop_
_entity.id
_entity.type
_entity.pdbx_description
1 polymer ?
#
loop_
_entity_poly.entity_id
_entity_poly.type
_entity_poly.pdbx_seq_one_letter_code
_entity_poly.pdbx_strand_id
1 'polypeptide(L)'
;SLESDGFNVVPSAKATNLTMNREGKRRLAAEKLGLATSPYRFAYSESEYKRAIEEIGLPCVVKPTMSSSGKGQSTVFDHSNIDKAWTIALEGSRGEANSVIVEGFVDFDYEITLLTVQHSLGVAFCQPIGHRQEHGDYQESWQPHTMAAETLEECQIMAEKVTDALGGWGLFGVEFLIQGDKVFFSEVSPRPHDTGMVTMISQDLSEFALHARAILGLPIPGIQQRGPALSLIHISEPTRLTC
;
A
#
# COMPACT_ATOMS: atom_id res chain seq x y z
N SER A 1 -16.29 -5.52 21.60
CA SER A 1 -15.32 -4.60 20.92
C SER A 1 -15.83 -3.16 21.12
N LEU A 2 -14.95 -2.17 20.99
CA LEU A 2 -15.38 -0.77 21.11
C LEU A 2 -16.53 -0.41 20.16
N GLU A 3 -16.54 -0.96 18.94
CA GLU A 3 -17.65 -0.77 18.01
C GLU A 3 -18.96 -1.39 18.51
N SER A 4 -18.93 -2.59 19.13
CA SER A 4 -20.12 -3.21 19.74
C SER A 4 -20.62 -2.44 20.96
N ASP A 5 -19.77 -1.62 21.58
CA ASP A 5 -20.10 -0.74 22.69
C ASP A 5 -20.60 0.64 22.23
N GLY A 6 -20.78 0.83 20.91
CA GLY A 6 -21.34 2.03 20.30
C GLY A 6 -20.35 3.16 20.02
N PHE A 7 -19.05 2.90 20.14
CA PHE A 7 -18.02 3.89 19.79
C PHE A 7 -17.77 3.90 18.25
N ASN A 8 -17.58 5.11 17.70
CA ASN A 8 -17.10 5.27 16.33
C ASN A 8 -15.59 5.01 16.30
N VAL A 9 -15.18 3.88 15.74
CA VAL A 9 -13.78 3.46 15.68
C VAL A 9 -13.26 3.58 14.24
N VAL A 10 -12.16 4.29 14.06
CA VAL A 10 -11.52 4.48 12.76
C VAL A 10 -10.03 4.13 12.86
N PRO A 11 -9.53 3.23 12.02
CA PRO A 11 -10.27 2.42 11.07
C PRO A 11 -11.21 1.41 11.76
N SER A 12 -12.24 0.93 11.04
CA SER A 12 -13.16 -0.07 11.57
C SER A 12 -12.43 -1.37 11.92
N ALA A 13 -12.98 -2.16 12.87
CA ALA A 13 -12.42 -3.45 13.22
C ALA A 13 -12.31 -4.38 12.00
N LYS A 14 -13.28 -4.31 11.08
CA LYS A 14 -13.26 -5.05 9.81
C LYS A 14 -12.08 -4.62 8.94
N ALA A 15 -11.90 -3.31 8.72
CA ALA A 15 -10.80 -2.78 7.93
C ALA A 15 -9.45 -3.15 8.56
N THR A 16 -9.31 -3.00 9.87
CA THR A 16 -8.10 -3.36 10.61
C THR A 16 -7.75 -4.83 10.42
N ASN A 17 -8.69 -5.75 10.67
CA ASN A 17 -8.47 -7.19 10.55
C ASN A 17 -8.07 -7.60 9.13
N LEU A 18 -8.73 -7.02 8.10
CA LEU A 18 -8.43 -7.33 6.71
C LEU A 18 -7.07 -6.78 6.26
N THR A 19 -6.65 -5.63 6.79
CA THR A 19 -5.43 -4.96 6.33
C THR A 19 -4.19 -5.26 7.16
N MET A 20 -4.33 -5.79 8.36
CA MET A 20 -3.20 -6.25 9.17
C MET A 20 -2.45 -7.43 8.55
N ASN A 21 -3.15 -8.26 7.78
CA ASN A 21 -2.60 -9.46 7.15
C ASN A 21 -2.61 -9.31 5.62
N ARG A 22 -1.46 -9.57 4.98
CA ARG A 22 -1.35 -9.55 3.51
C ARG A 22 -2.31 -10.53 2.82
N GLU A 23 -2.56 -11.69 3.43
CA GLU A 23 -3.50 -12.66 2.90
C GLU A 23 -4.90 -12.07 2.81
N GLY A 24 -5.38 -11.44 3.89
CA GLY A 24 -6.70 -10.80 3.92
C GLY A 24 -6.84 -9.73 2.83
N LYS A 25 -5.84 -8.87 2.69
CA LYS A 25 -5.81 -7.82 1.64
C LYS A 25 -5.82 -8.42 0.24
N ARG A 26 -4.93 -9.37 -0.02
CA ARG A 26 -4.76 -9.97 -1.35
C ARG A 26 -6.00 -10.74 -1.80
N ARG A 27 -6.57 -11.56 -0.90
CA ARG A 27 -7.81 -12.29 -1.22
C ARG A 27 -9.00 -11.35 -1.41
N LEU A 28 -9.09 -10.27 -0.63
CA LEU A 28 -10.11 -9.25 -0.85
C LEU A 28 -9.99 -8.66 -2.26
N ALA A 29 -8.81 -8.17 -2.62
CA ALA A 29 -8.59 -7.51 -3.89
C ALA A 29 -8.76 -8.47 -5.09
N ALA A 30 -8.03 -9.58 -5.10
CA ALA A 30 -7.98 -10.48 -6.25
C ALA A 30 -9.19 -11.40 -6.35
N GLU A 31 -9.60 -12.05 -5.24
CA GLU A 31 -10.61 -13.13 -5.29
C GLU A 31 -12.03 -12.60 -5.11
N LYS A 32 -12.25 -11.57 -4.26
CA LYS A 32 -13.59 -11.05 -4.00
C LYS A 32 -13.97 -9.88 -4.92
N LEU A 33 -13.02 -8.99 -5.20
CA LEU A 33 -13.26 -7.78 -6.00
C LEU A 33 -12.83 -7.95 -7.46
N GLY A 34 -12.10 -9.03 -7.80
CA GLY A 34 -11.64 -9.29 -9.16
C GLY A 34 -10.65 -8.26 -9.70
N LEU A 35 -9.90 -7.60 -8.83
CA LEU A 35 -8.92 -6.59 -9.23
C LEU A 35 -7.66 -7.25 -9.78
N ALA A 36 -7.04 -6.62 -10.77
CA ALA A 36 -5.75 -7.04 -11.26
C ALA A 36 -4.68 -6.87 -10.16
N THR A 37 -3.94 -7.93 -9.89
CA THR A 37 -2.82 -7.98 -8.93
C THR A 37 -1.68 -8.77 -9.55
N SER A 38 -0.46 -8.69 -8.98
CA SER A 38 0.57 -9.68 -9.32
C SER A 38 0.04 -11.10 -9.10
N PRO A 39 0.42 -12.10 -9.91
CA PRO A 39 0.15 -13.51 -9.62
C PRO A 39 0.72 -13.87 -8.24
N TYR A 40 0.02 -14.71 -7.48
CA TYR A 40 0.48 -15.00 -6.12
C TYR A 40 0.11 -16.41 -5.65
N ARG A 41 0.84 -16.89 -4.64
CA ARG A 41 0.54 -18.09 -3.84
C ARG A 41 0.86 -17.84 -2.38
N PHE A 42 0.03 -18.36 -1.49
CA PHE A 42 0.35 -18.45 -0.06
C PHE A 42 1.01 -19.77 0.24
N ALA A 43 1.94 -19.76 1.19
CA ALA A 43 2.60 -20.95 1.68
C ALA A 43 2.72 -20.91 3.21
N TYR A 44 2.35 -22.02 3.85
CA TYR A 44 2.31 -22.17 5.30
C TYR A 44 3.36 -23.19 5.79
N SER A 45 4.15 -23.71 4.87
CA SER A 45 5.28 -24.61 5.10
C SER A 45 6.35 -24.42 4.05
N GLU A 46 7.58 -24.83 4.33
CA GLU A 46 8.67 -24.78 3.38
C GLU A 46 8.39 -25.58 2.10
N SER A 47 7.71 -26.72 2.22
CA SER A 47 7.34 -27.55 1.07
C SER A 47 6.31 -26.86 0.18
N GLU A 48 5.34 -26.16 0.76
CA GLU A 48 4.36 -25.34 0.02
C GLU A 48 5.03 -24.13 -0.62
N TYR A 49 5.98 -23.53 0.08
CA TYR A 49 6.76 -22.41 -0.43
C TYR A 49 7.55 -22.78 -1.70
N LYS A 50 8.25 -23.91 -1.67
CA LYS A 50 9.01 -24.39 -2.85
C LYS A 50 8.08 -24.64 -4.04
N ARG A 51 6.91 -25.25 -3.82
CA ARG A 51 5.88 -25.42 -4.86
C ARG A 51 5.34 -24.07 -5.36
N ALA A 52 5.11 -23.13 -4.45
CA ALA A 52 4.64 -21.80 -4.82
C ALA A 52 5.62 -21.08 -5.76
N ILE A 53 6.92 -21.20 -5.51
CA ILE A 53 7.95 -20.66 -6.42
C ILE A 53 7.94 -21.37 -7.79
N GLU A 54 7.80 -22.70 -7.80
CA GLU A 54 7.71 -23.46 -9.07
C GLU A 54 6.49 -23.02 -9.89
N GLU A 55 5.35 -22.76 -9.25
CA GLU A 55 4.13 -22.33 -9.92
C GLU A 55 4.16 -20.87 -10.39
N ILE A 56 4.74 -19.98 -9.59
CA ILE A 56 4.84 -18.53 -9.90
C ILE A 56 5.96 -18.28 -10.91
N GLY A 57 7.07 -19.00 -10.79
CA GLY A 57 8.27 -18.78 -11.58
C GLY A 57 9.19 -17.68 -11.01
N LEU A 58 10.35 -17.53 -11.65
CA LEU A 58 11.33 -16.50 -11.31
C LEU A 58 11.39 -15.43 -12.43
N PRO A 59 11.63 -14.16 -12.09
CA PRO A 59 11.80 -13.66 -10.72
C PRO A 59 10.49 -13.57 -9.95
N CYS A 60 10.56 -13.69 -8.62
CA CYS A 60 9.41 -13.52 -7.74
C CYS A 60 9.78 -12.75 -6.47
N VAL A 61 8.76 -12.24 -5.76
CA VAL A 61 8.93 -11.53 -4.49
C VAL A 61 8.32 -12.37 -3.37
N VAL A 62 9.10 -12.60 -2.33
CA VAL A 62 8.69 -13.36 -1.13
C VAL A 62 8.52 -12.39 0.01
N LYS A 63 7.35 -12.43 0.67
CA LYS A 63 7.03 -11.55 1.80
C LYS A 63 6.38 -12.36 2.92
N PRO A 64 6.66 -12.07 4.20
CA PRO A 64 5.85 -12.64 5.28
C PRO A 64 4.41 -12.13 5.20
N THR A 65 3.43 -12.94 5.58
CA THR A 65 2.02 -12.48 5.59
C THR A 65 1.76 -11.41 6.63
N MET A 66 2.56 -11.37 7.70
CA MET A 66 2.47 -10.39 8.78
C MET A 66 3.80 -9.65 8.92
N SER A 67 3.93 -8.50 8.29
CA SER A 67 5.07 -7.58 8.47
C SER A 67 4.69 -6.16 8.06
N SER A 68 5.57 -5.19 8.33
CA SER A 68 5.43 -3.80 7.89
C SER A 68 6.78 -3.27 7.40
N SER A 69 6.75 -2.22 6.60
CA SER A 69 7.95 -1.50 6.13
C SER A 69 8.97 -2.44 5.46
N GLY A 70 8.51 -3.29 4.55
CA GLY A 70 9.38 -4.17 3.76
C GLY A 70 10.13 -5.27 4.55
N LYS A 71 9.98 -5.34 5.89
CA LYS A 71 10.71 -6.31 6.70
C LYS A 71 10.40 -7.74 6.28
N GLY A 72 11.46 -8.53 6.08
CA GLY A 72 11.35 -9.92 5.63
C GLY A 72 11.04 -10.09 4.14
N GLN A 73 10.98 -9.01 3.36
CA GLN A 73 10.78 -9.08 1.92
C GLN A 73 12.09 -9.40 1.20
N SER A 74 12.02 -10.26 0.19
CA SER A 74 13.14 -10.58 -0.68
C SER A 74 12.66 -10.75 -2.13
N THR A 75 13.43 -10.25 -3.08
CA THR A 75 13.26 -10.58 -4.50
C THR A 75 14.19 -11.74 -4.84
N VAL A 76 13.63 -12.80 -5.41
CA VAL A 76 14.36 -14.03 -5.80
C VAL A 76 14.48 -14.04 -7.31
N PHE A 77 15.70 -13.89 -7.80
CA PHE A 77 16.02 -13.91 -9.23
C PHE A 77 16.47 -15.27 -9.72
N ASP A 78 17.04 -16.08 -8.84
CA ASP A 78 17.58 -17.40 -9.17
C ASP A 78 17.36 -18.43 -8.05
N HIS A 79 17.47 -19.70 -8.39
CA HIS A 79 17.21 -20.82 -7.48
C HIS A 79 18.11 -20.85 -6.26
N SER A 80 19.32 -20.28 -6.30
CA SER A 80 20.29 -20.32 -5.19
C SER A 80 19.85 -19.49 -3.98
N ASN A 81 18.92 -18.56 -4.19
CA ASN A 81 18.42 -17.65 -3.15
C ASN A 81 17.08 -18.07 -2.53
N ILE A 82 16.49 -19.17 -2.98
CA ILE A 82 15.15 -19.62 -2.53
C ILE A 82 15.15 -19.89 -1.01
N ASP A 83 16.05 -20.72 -0.51
CA ASP A 83 16.08 -21.09 0.92
C ASP A 83 16.43 -19.89 1.82
N LYS A 84 17.27 -18.99 1.32
CA LYS A 84 17.61 -17.75 2.01
C LYS A 84 16.40 -16.81 2.13
N ALA A 85 15.62 -16.67 1.05
CA ALA A 85 14.44 -15.82 1.05
C ALA A 85 13.36 -16.33 2.02
N TRP A 86 13.19 -17.65 2.14
CA TRP A 86 12.33 -18.26 3.16
C TRP A 86 12.76 -17.88 4.57
N THR A 87 14.04 -18.04 4.89
CA THR A 87 14.60 -17.70 6.20
C THR A 87 14.40 -16.23 6.54
N ILE A 88 14.73 -15.33 5.59
CA ILE A 88 14.54 -13.87 5.75
C ILE A 88 13.07 -13.53 6.02
N ALA A 89 12.14 -14.18 5.29
CA ALA A 89 10.73 -13.93 5.47
C ALA A 89 10.22 -14.37 6.85
N LEU A 90 10.68 -15.51 7.37
CA LEU A 90 10.31 -15.96 8.71
C LEU A 90 10.89 -15.07 9.81
N GLU A 91 12.15 -14.65 9.70
CA GLU A 91 12.80 -13.74 10.64
C GLU A 91 12.16 -12.35 10.66
N GLY A 92 11.67 -11.87 9.51
CA GLY A 92 10.98 -10.58 9.37
C GLY A 92 9.50 -10.62 9.72
N SER A 93 8.95 -11.79 10.02
CA SER A 93 7.53 -11.96 10.36
C SER A 93 7.21 -11.38 11.74
N ARG A 94 6.01 -10.82 11.88
CA ARG A 94 5.47 -10.41 13.18
C ARG A 94 4.55 -11.50 13.75
N GLY A 95 4.74 -11.82 15.04
CA GLY A 95 3.95 -12.84 15.73
C GLY A 95 4.36 -14.27 15.34
N GLU A 96 3.48 -15.22 15.60
CA GLU A 96 3.71 -16.66 15.34
C GLU A 96 3.37 -17.09 13.91
N ALA A 97 3.12 -16.15 13.00
CA ALA A 97 2.70 -16.44 11.63
C ALA A 97 3.90 -16.95 10.80
N ASN A 98 4.02 -18.26 10.66
CA ASN A 98 5.01 -18.93 9.82
C ASN A 98 4.50 -19.09 8.39
N SER A 99 3.98 -18.02 7.80
CA SER A 99 3.42 -18.06 6.44
C SER A 99 3.95 -16.93 5.59
N VAL A 100 4.09 -17.20 4.30
CA VAL A 100 4.56 -16.24 3.31
C VAL A 100 3.60 -16.12 2.14
N ILE A 101 3.69 -15.02 1.42
CA ILE A 101 3.15 -14.86 0.08
C ILE A 101 4.32 -14.84 -0.90
N VAL A 102 4.21 -15.62 -1.97
CA VAL A 102 5.09 -15.59 -3.14
C VAL A 102 4.32 -14.87 -4.23
N GLU A 103 4.85 -13.75 -4.70
CA GLU A 103 4.25 -12.92 -5.73
C GLU A 103 5.12 -12.91 -6.98
N GLY A 104 4.51 -13.02 -8.17
CA GLY A 104 5.22 -12.81 -9.43
C GLY A 104 5.79 -11.39 -9.47
N PHE A 105 7.02 -11.28 -9.94
CA PHE A 105 7.64 -9.97 -10.12
C PHE A 105 6.92 -9.20 -11.23
N VAL A 106 6.51 -7.98 -10.91
CA VAL A 106 5.96 -7.04 -11.89
C VAL A 106 7.06 -6.06 -12.25
N ASP A 107 7.46 -6.06 -13.52
CA ASP A 107 8.41 -5.07 -14.06
C ASP A 107 7.62 -3.79 -14.37
N PHE A 108 7.38 -3.00 -13.34
CA PHE A 108 6.58 -1.79 -13.42
C PHE A 108 7.42 -0.57 -13.81
N ASP A 109 6.80 0.37 -14.51
CA ASP A 109 7.44 1.62 -14.92
C ASP A 109 7.53 2.60 -13.73
N TYR A 110 6.48 2.63 -12.89
CA TYR A 110 6.41 3.45 -11.67
C TYR A 110 5.35 2.93 -10.72
N GLU A 111 5.46 3.35 -9.48
CA GLU A 111 4.48 3.09 -8.43
C GLU A 111 3.85 4.39 -7.92
N ILE A 112 2.58 4.33 -7.57
CA ILE A 112 1.85 5.46 -6.99
C ILE A 112 1.09 5.05 -5.74
N THR A 113 0.89 6.04 -4.87
CA THR A 113 -0.16 6.00 -3.84
C THR A 113 -1.29 6.94 -4.26
N LEU A 114 -2.51 6.42 -4.29
CA LEU A 114 -3.72 7.21 -4.43
C LEU A 114 -4.42 7.34 -3.08
N LEU A 115 -4.29 8.51 -2.46
CA LEU A 115 -5.01 8.81 -1.23
C LEU A 115 -6.50 8.96 -1.55
N THR A 116 -7.28 8.05 -0.97
CA THR A 116 -8.72 7.91 -1.17
C THR A 116 -9.44 8.21 0.13
N VAL A 117 -10.39 9.13 0.12
CA VAL A 117 -11.09 9.58 1.33
C VAL A 117 -12.55 9.16 1.25
N GLN A 118 -12.94 8.23 2.12
CA GLN A 118 -14.34 7.87 2.32
C GLN A 118 -14.97 8.84 3.34
N HIS A 119 -16.02 9.55 2.95
CA HIS A 119 -16.67 10.53 3.81
C HIS A 119 -18.20 10.57 3.59
N SER A 120 -18.92 11.37 4.37
CA SER A 120 -20.37 11.38 4.42
C SER A 120 -21.08 11.72 3.08
N LEU A 121 -20.37 12.34 2.14
CA LEU A 121 -20.91 12.73 0.82
C LEU A 121 -20.37 11.86 -0.33
N GLY A 122 -19.65 10.79 -0.04
CA GLY A 122 -19.09 9.89 -1.04
C GLY A 122 -17.57 9.72 -0.92
N VAL A 123 -16.89 9.62 -2.06
CA VAL A 123 -15.44 9.39 -2.15
C VAL A 123 -14.75 10.60 -2.75
N ALA A 124 -13.63 11.01 -2.18
CA ALA A 124 -12.74 12.01 -2.74
C ALA A 124 -11.34 11.44 -2.94
N PHE A 125 -10.68 11.88 -4.02
CA PHE A 125 -9.30 11.45 -4.35
C PHE A 125 -8.36 12.65 -4.30
N CYS A 126 -7.17 12.45 -3.72
CA CYS A 126 -6.06 13.37 -3.94
C CYS A 126 -5.46 13.16 -5.34
N GLN A 127 -4.67 14.13 -5.80
CA GLN A 127 -3.81 13.90 -6.98
C GLN A 127 -2.86 12.72 -6.68
N PRO A 128 -2.52 11.89 -7.68
CA PRO A 128 -1.65 10.75 -7.49
C PRO A 128 -0.29 11.18 -6.95
N ILE A 129 0.23 10.39 -6.04
CA ILE A 129 1.54 10.57 -5.41
C ILE A 129 2.48 9.52 -5.97
N GLY A 130 3.49 9.94 -6.72
CA GLY A 130 4.59 9.06 -7.08
C GLY A 130 5.51 8.88 -5.89
N HIS A 131 6.10 7.70 -5.75
CA HIS A 131 7.06 7.44 -4.68
C HIS A 131 8.14 6.46 -5.15
N ARG A 132 9.24 6.45 -4.42
CA ARG A 132 10.33 5.51 -4.61
C ARG A 132 10.63 4.83 -3.28
N GLN A 133 10.76 3.52 -3.35
CA GLN A 133 11.21 2.69 -2.26
C GLN A 133 12.58 2.09 -2.58
N GLU A 134 13.39 1.85 -1.57
CA GLU A 134 14.67 1.18 -1.71
C GLU A 134 14.78 0.11 -0.63
N HIS A 135 15.00 -1.14 -1.04
CA HIS A 135 14.99 -2.31 -0.15
C HIS A 135 13.70 -2.47 0.68
N GLY A 136 12.57 -1.95 0.19
CA GLY A 136 11.28 -1.96 0.87
C GLY A 136 11.06 -0.79 1.84
N ASP A 137 12.03 0.11 1.97
CA ASP A 137 11.91 1.32 2.76
C ASP A 137 11.59 2.53 1.88
N TYR A 138 10.59 3.31 2.31
CA TYR A 138 10.24 4.57 1.67
C TYR A 138 11.41 5.55 1.67
N GLN A 139 11.70 6.16 0.52
CA GLN A 139 12.78 7.14 0.37
C GLN A 139 12.23 8.53 0.06
N GLU A 140 11.38 8.63 -0.94
CA GLU A 140 10.84 9.90 -1.41
C GLU A 140 9.45 9.75 -2.01
N SER A 141 8.66 10.82 -1.96
CA SER A 141 7.41 10.95 -2.69
C SER A 141 7.23 12.34 -3.27
N TRP A 142 6.51 12.44 -4.37
CA TRP A 142 6.22 13.70 -5.05
C TRP A 142 4.76 13.76 -5.49
N GLN A 143 4.21 14.96 -5.51
CA GLN A 143 2.84 15.20 -5.92
C GLN A 143 2.73 16.54 -6.68
N PRO A 144 1.97 16.58 -7.81
CA PRO A 144 1.28 15.45 -8.43
C PRO A 144 2.25 14.56 -9.21
N HIS A 145 1.96 13.26 -9.32
CA HIS A 145 2.59 12.38 -10.29
C HIS A 145 1.81 12.47 -11.60
N THR A 146 2.53 12.73 -12.70
CA THR A 146 1.91 12.82 -14.04
C THR A 146 1.70 11.42 -14.60
N MET A 147 0.47 11.09 -14.98
CA MET A 147 0.09 9.83 -15.59
C MET A 147 -1.05 10.01 -16.59
N ALA A 148 -1.32 9.01 -17.42
CA ALA A 148 -2.43 9.03 -18.36
C ALA A 148 -3.78 9.10 -17.62
N ALA A 149 -4.73 9.84 -18.18
CA ALA A 149 -6.04 10.03 -17.55
C ALA A 149 -6.80 8.70 -17.38
N GLU A 150 -6.73 7.83 -18.37
CA GLU A 150 -7.38 6.52 -18.37
C GLU A 150 -6.79 5.61 -17.29
N THR A 151 -5.46 5.65 -17.10
CA THR A 151 -4.77 4.90 -16.05
C THR A 151 -5.13 5.41 -14.66
N LEU A 152 -5.27 6.74 -14.51
CA LEU A 152 -5.73 7.35 -13.25
C LEU A 152 -7.17 6.96 -12.94
N GLU A 153 -8.07 6.98 -13.92
CA GLU A 153 -9.46 6.56 -13.77
C GLU A 153 -9.56 5.10 -13.31
N GLU A 154 -8.76 4.21 -13.89
CA GLU A 154 -8.71 2.80 -13.45
C GLU A 154 -8.23 2.69 -12.00
N CYS A 155 -7.18 3.42 -11.61
CA CYS A 155 -6.73 3.48 -10.22
C CYS A 155 -7.85 3.95 -9.27
N GLN A 156 -8.61 4.97 -9.65
CA GLN A 156 -9.72 5.50 -8.86
C GLN A 156 -10.84 4.47 -8.71
N ILE A 157 -11.23 3.79 -9.80
CA ILE A 157 -12.24 2.71 -9.78
C ILE A 157 -11.80 1.58 -8.85
N MET A 158 -10.54 1.14 -8.94
CA MET A 158 -10.00 0.08 -8.10
C MET A 158 -9.93 0.52 -6.63
N ALA A 159 -9.49 1.75 -6.37
CA ALA A 159 -9.38 2.30 -5.02
C ALA A 159 -10.76 2.42 -4.34
N GLU A 160 -11.77 2.93 -5.06
CA GLU A 160 -13.14 3.03 -4.57
C GLU A 160 -13.68 1.64 -4.19
N LYS A 161 -13.56 0.64 -5.09
CA LYS A 161 -13.99 -0.74 -4.80
C LYS A 161 -13.36 -1.31 -3.54
N VAL A 162 -12.06 -1.09 -3.34
CA VAL A 162 -11.33 -1.61 -2.17
C VAL A 162 -11.78 -0.90 -0.90
N THR A 163 -11.86 0.43 -0.92
CA THR A 163 -12.22 1.21 0.27
C THR A 163 -13.67 1.02 0.67
N ASP A 164 -14.59 0.88 -0.29
CA ASP A 164 -15.98 0.49 -0.03
C ASP A 164 -16.09 -0.88 0.62
N ALA A 165 -15.33 -1.86 0.11
CA ALA A 165 -15.33 -3.21 0.67
C ALA A 165 -14.77 -3.25 2.10
N LEU A 166 -13.79 -2.41 2.42
CA LEU A 166 -13.26 -2.25 3.79
C LEU A 166 -14.28 -1.56 4.69
N GLY A 167 -14.96 -0.55 4.17
CA GLY A 167 -15.97 0.25 4.87
C GLY A 167 -15.38 1.19 5.92
N GLY A 168 -16.25 2.03 6.46
CA GLY A 168 -15.88 3.08 7.42
C GLY A 168 -15.44 4.38 6.72
N TRP A 169 -15.44 5.47 7.49
CA TRP A 169 -14.98 6.77 7.01
C TRP A 169 -13.53 6.99 7.39
N GLY A 170 -12.83 7.75 6.60
CA GLY A 170 -11.43 8.09 6.82
C GLY A 170 -10.64 8.13 5.52
N LEU A 171 -9.34 8.28 5.66
CA LEU A 171 -8.40 8.27 4.56
C LEU A 171 -7.76 6.89 4.43
N PHE A 172 -7.62 6.46 3.17
CA PHE A 172 -6.96 5.22 2.79
C PHE A 172 -5.81 5.53 1.81
N GLY A 173 -4.63 4.99 2.09
CA GLY A 173 -3.55 4.95 1.11
C GLY A 173 -3.67 3.68 0.27
N VAL A 174 -3.95 3.83 -1.03
CA VAL A 174 -4.04 2.69 -1.96
C VAL A 174 -2.87 2.75 -2.92
N GLU A 175 -2.07 1.67 -2.94
CA GLU A 175 -0.86 1.60 -3.74
C GLU A 175 -1.07 0.78 -5.01
N PHE A 176 -0.51 1.26 -6.10
CA PHE A 176 -0.58 0.64 -7.41
C PHE A 176 0.79 0.57 -8.07
N LEU A 177 1.02 -0.53 -8.79
CA LEU A 177 2.13 -0.68 -9.72
C LEU A 177 1.60 -0.47 -11.14
N ILE A 178 2.28 0.35 -11.92
CA ILE A 178 1.86 0.70 -13.28
C ILE A 178 2.88 0.17 -14.28
N GLN A 179 2.41 -0.60 -15.26
CA GLN A 179 3.20 -1.13 -16.38
C GLN A 179 2.51 -0.77 -17.69
N GLY A 180 3.01 0.23 -18.40
CA GLY A 180 2.34 0.78 -19.57
C GLY A 180 0.97 1.36 -19.19
N ASP A 181 -0.08 0.77 -19.72
CA ASP A 181 -1.49 1.07 -19.45
C ASP A 181 -2.12 0.15 -18.38
N LYS A 182 -1.38 -0.84 -17.88
CA LYS A 182 -1.88 -1.81 -16.90
C LYS A 182 -1.71 -1.33 -15.49
N VAL A 183 -2.78 -1.45 -14.70
CA VAL A 183 -2.82 -1.11 -13.29
C VAL A 183 -2.88 -2.39 -12.46
N PHE A 184 -1.94 -2.53 -11.53
CA PHE A 184 -1.94 -3.65 -10.57
C PHE A 184 -2.13 -3.10 -9.16
N PHE A 185 -3.15 -3.57 -8.47
CA PHE A 185 -3.32 -3.30 -7.04
C PHE A 185 -2.17 -3.95 -6.27
N SER A 186 -1.48 -3.15 -5.46
CA SER A 186 -0.38 -3.60 -4.60
C SER A 186 -0.83 -3.75 -3.16
N GLU A 187 -1.20 -2.64 -2.51
CA GLU A 187 -1.54 -2.62 -1.08
C GLU A 187 -2.61 -1.57 -0.77
N VAL A 188 -3.25 -1.70 0.41
CA VAL A 188 -4.12 -0.69 1.00
C VAL A 188 -3.86 -0.54 2.48
N SER A 189 -3.79 0.71 2.94
CA SER A 189 -3.66 1.10 4.35
C SER A 189 -4.82 1.99 4.77
N PRO A 190 -5.66 1.61 5.76
CA PRO A 190 -6.84 2.38 6.17
C PRO A 190 -6.46 3.48 7.17
N ARG A 191 -5.49 4.30 6.82
CA ARG A 191 -4.90 5.36 7.66
C ARG A 191 -4.10 6.35 6.81
N PRO A 192 -3.70 7.52 7.35
CA PRO A 192 -2.66 8.34 6.74
C PRO A 192 -1.42 7.52 6.40
N HIS A 193 -0.79 7.83 5.27
CA HIS A 193 0.26 7.03 4.63
C HIS A 193 1.57 7.80 4.54
N ASP A 194 2.70 7.11 4.72
CA ASP A 194 4.03 7.74 4.71
C ASP A 194 4.29 8.54 3.42
N THR A 195 3.85 8.02 2.27
CA THR A 195 3.95 8.73 0.99
C THR A 195 3.07 9.98 0.95
N GLY A 196 2.01 10.04 1.76
CA GLY A 196 1.06 11.15 1.87
C GLY A 196 1.62 12.37 2.61
N MET A 197 2.75 12.26 3.27
CA MET A 197 3.39 13.39 3.97
C MET A 197 3.61 14.60 3.05
N VAL A 198 3.84 14.38 1.76
CA VAL A 198 3.97 15.44 0.75
C VAL A 198 2.76 16.36 0.70
N THR A 199 1.56 15.87 1.07
CA THR A 199 0.31 16.64 1.07
C THR A 199 0.30 17.79 2.07
N MET A 200 1.20 17.79 3.04
CA MET A 200 1.30 18.90 4.00
C MET A 200 1.66 20.23 3.31
N ILE A 201 2.28 20.17 2.15
CA ILE A 201 2.71 21.37 1.42
C ILE A 201 2.14 21.43 0.01
N SER A 202 1.88 20.30 -0.64
CA SER A 202 1.44 20.22 -2.03
C SER A 202 -0.03 20.60 -2.24
N GLN A 203 -0.89 20.48 -1.22
CA GLN A 203 -2.33 20.75 -1.33
C GLN A 203 -2.86 21.55 -0.13
N ASP A 204 -4.09 22.04 -0.23
CA ASP A 204 -4.73 22.88 0.79
C ASP A 204 -5.12 22.10 2.06
N LEU A 205 -5.61 20.88 1.90
CA LEU A 205 -5.93 19.95 2.98
C LEU A 205 -4.94 18.79 2.98
N SER A 206 -4.09 18.71 4.00
CA SER A 206 -3.17 17.58 4.14
C SER A 206 -3.94 16.26 4.34
N GLU A 207 -3.28 15.13 4.13
CA GLU A 207 -3.86 13.81 4.41
C GLU A 207 -4.43 13.70 5.83
N PHE A 208 -3.76 14.31 6.81
CA PHE A 208 -4.24 14.34 8.21
C PHE A 208 -5.50 15.17 8.37
N ALA A 209 -5.56 16.34 7.70
CA ALA A 209 -6.75 17.18 7.72
C ALA A 209 -7.93 16.50 7.02
N LEU A 210 -7.69 15.81 5.91
CA LEU A 210 -8.70 15.02 5.19
C LEU A 210 -9.21 13.87 6.06
N HIS A 211 -8.30 13.14 6.71
CA HIS A 211 -8.66 12.06 7.62
C HIS A 211 -9.51 12.56 8.79
N ALA A 212 -9.08 13.63 9.45
CA ALA A 212 -9.83 14.23 10.56
C ALA A 212 -11.22 14.72 10.13
N ARG A 213 -11.34 15.37 8.95
CA ARG A 213 -12.63 15.80 8.41
C ARG A 213 -13.55 14.62 8.15
N ALA A 214 -13.04 13.56 7.52
CA ALA A 214 -13.82 12.36 7.20
C ALA A 214 -14.38 11.69 8.47
N ILE A 215 -13.56 11.44 9.49
CA ILE A 215 -14.00 10.79 10.74
C ILE A 215 -14.95 11.64 11.57
N LEU A 216 -14.86 12.95 11.46
CA LEU A 216 -15.75 13.90 12.15
C LEU A 216 -17.01 14.24 11.34
N GLY A 217 -17.18 13.66 10.14
CA GLY A 217 -18.31 13.97 9.26
C GLY A 217 -18.30 15.40 8.71
N LEU A 218 -17.16 16.08 8.75
CA LEU A 218 -17.03 17.45 8.23
C LEU A 218 -16.96 17.43 6.69
N PRO A 219 -17.48 18.47 6.02
CA PRO A 219 -17.48 18.52 4.58
C PRO A 219 -16.07 18.61 4.00
N ILE A 220 -15.86 17.91 2.86
CA ILE A 220 -14.66 18.00 2.03
C ILE A 220 -15.09 18.63 0.70
N PRO A 221 -15.06 19.98 0.58
CA PRO A 221 -15.61 20.69 -0.57
C PRO A 221 -14.80 20.53 -1.85
N GLY A 222 -13.58 20.03 -1.73
CA GLY A 222 -12.62 19.80 -2.80
C GLY A 222 -11.21 19.79 -2.21
N ILE A 223 -10.29 19.24 -2.98
CA ILE A 223 -8.86 19.16 -2.63
C ILE A 223 -8.11 19.97 -3.69
N GLN A 224 -7.53 21.09 -3.28
CA GLN A 224 -6.83 21.98 -4.21
C GLN A 224 -5.33 21.76 -4.14
N GLN A 225 -4.75 21.45 -5.29
CA GLN A 225 -3.31 21.40 -5.46
C GLN A 225 -2.71 22.80 -5.37
N ARG A 226 -1.74 23.03 -4.50
CA ARG A 226 -1.02 24.31 -4.37
C ARG A 226 0.13 24.43 -5.36
N GLY A 227 0.76 23.29 -5.66
CA GLY A 227 1.89 23.19 -6.56
C GLY A 227 2.63 21.87 -6.41
N PRO A 228 3.60 21.57 -7.27
CA PRO A 228 4.42 20.39 -7.14
C PRO A 228 5.27 20.46 -5.87
N ALA A 229 5.40 19.32 -5.19
CA ALA A 229 6.17 19.20 -3.97
C ALA A 229 6.86 17.84 -3.89
N LEU A 230 7.91 17.77 -3.10
CA LEU A 230 8.70 16.58 -2.82
C LEU A 230 8.80 16.40 -1.30
N SER A 231 8.66 15.18 -0.83
CA SER A 231 8.94 14.76 0.53
C SER A 231 10.04 13.72 0.53
N LEU A 232 11.03 13.90 1.40
CA LEU A 232 12.19 13.01 1.55
C LEU A 232 12.24 12.50 2.99
N ILE A 233 12.47 11.22 3.17
CA ILE A 233 12.85 10.61 4.44
C ILE A 233 14.34 10.22 4.36
N HIS A 234 15.03 10.20 5.48
CA HIS A 234 16.46 9.88 5.59
C HIS A 234 17.39 10.89 4.90
N ILE A 235 17.07 12.17 5.02
CA ILE A 235 18.06 13.21 4.69
C ILE A 235 19.21 13.05 5.68
N SER A 236 20.42 12.72 5.19
CA SER A 236 21.63 12.75 6.01
C SER A 236 21.77 14.16 6.59
N GLU A 237 21.95 14.27 7.91
CA GLU A 237 22.26 15.58 8.51
C GLU A 237 23.47 16.18 7.78
N PRO A 238 23.43 17.46 7.40
CA PRO A 238 24.60 18.09 6.81
C PRO A 238 25.75 17.93 7.79
N THR A 239 26.83 17.29 7.33
CA THR A 239 28.06 17.16 8.10
C THR A 239 28.42 18.53 8.62
N ARG A 240 28.42 18.74 9.94
CA ARG A 240 28.89 20.01 10.52
C ARG A 240 30.29 20.25 9.98
N LEU A 241 30.42 21.27 9.17
CA LEU A 241 31.73 21.82 8.84
C LEU A 241 32.32 22.28 10.17
N THR A 242 33.23 21.46 10.71
CA THR A 242 34.08 21.90 11.82
C THR A 242 34.99 22.97 11.25
N CYS A 243 34.66 24.23 11.55
CA CYS A 243 35.60 25.36 11.37
C CYS A 243 36.75 25.24 12.35
#